data_6ac741668871a9367bf596894cbf9d76
#
_entry.id   6ac741668871a9367bf596894cbf9d76
#
_cell.length_a   1.000
_cell.length_b   1.000
_cell.length_c   1.000
_cell.angle_alpha   90.00
_cell.angle_beta   90.00
_cell.angle_gamma   90.00
#
_symmetry.space_group_name_H-M   'P 1'
#
loop_
_entity.id
_entity.type
_entity.pdbx_description
1 polymer ?
#
loop_
_entity_poly.entity_id
_entity_poly.type
_entity_poly.pdbx_seq_one_letter_code
_entity_poly.pdbx_strand_id
1 'polypeptide(L)'
;MKEIKPEELNENPFKLIGQDWMLITAEKDARTNMMTASWGGLGVLWGKNVATVYIRRSRFTKGFIDDGETFSLCVLGEEYRKQLAYLGQASGRNEDKVAASGLTVEKAEVLENGSTISVPYFKESRLVLVCKKLYAQEMKADCFTKAGKNIPSQMYADDDWHTIYVGEIVKVLVK
;
A
#
# COMPACT_ATOMS: atom_id res chain seq x y z
N MET A 1 -5.20 8.87 16.60
CA MET A 1 -3.97 8.04 16.54
C MET A 1 -2.79 8.84 17.04
N LYS A 2 -1.77 8.16 17.59
CA LYS A 2 -0.50 8.78 18.04
C LYS A 2 0.53 8.69 16.91
N GLU A 3 1.28 9.75 16.67
CA GLU A 3 2.42 9.73 15.75
C GLU A 3 3.66 9.20 16.47
N ILE A 4 4.41 8.32 15.82
CA ILE A 4 5.69 7.79 16.28
C ILE A 4 6.72 7.87 15.14
N LYS A 5 8.00 7.71 15.45
CA LYS A 5 9.05 7.59 14.43
C LYS A 5 9.02 6.18 13.81
N PRO A 6 9.41 6.01 12.54
CA PRO A 6 9.48 4.67 11.92
C PRO A 6 10.35 3.67 12.70
N GLU A 7 11.43 4.14 13.35
CA GLU A 7 12.35 3.31 14.14
C GLU A 7 11.74 2.81 15.46
N GLU A 8 10.64 3.42 15.91
CA GLU A 8 9.90 3.01 17.11
C GLU A 8 8.85 1.93 16.80
N LEU A 9 8.69 1.59 15.50
CA LEU A 9 7.74 0.55 15.07
C LEU A 9 8.20 -0.83 15.53
N ASN A 10 7.49 -1.41 16.49
CA ASN A 10 7.79 -2.74 17.02
C ASN A 10 6.83 -3.78 16.41
N GLU A 11 6.96 -4.02 15.11
CA GLU A 11 6.15 -4.97 14.34
C GLU A 11 7.05 -5.97 13.61
N ASN A 12 6.59 -7.22 13.54
CA ASN A 12 7.23 -8.19 12.66
C ASN A 12 6.70 -7.98 11.23
N PRO A 13 7.54 -7.54 10.26
CA PRO A 13 7.07 -7.21 8.92
C PRO A 13 6.52 -8.43 8.16
N PHE A 14 7.01 -9.64 8.43
CA PHE A 14 6.49 -10.85 7.80
C PHE A 14 5.07 -11.17 8.26
N LYS A 15 4.80 -11.00 9.57
CA LYS A 15 3.45 -11.15 10.10
C LYS A 15 2.55 -10.01 9.62
N LEU A 16 2.99 -8.77 9.77
CA LEU A 16 2.26 -7.57 9.43
C LEU A 16 1.76 -7.59 7.96
N ILE A 17 2.65 -7.94 7.03
CA ILE A 17 2.35 -7.94 5.60
C ILE A 17 1.69 -9.26 5.18
N GLY A 18 2.30 -10.40 5.52
CA GLY A 18 1.89 -11.70 5.00
C GLY A 18 0.66 -12.30 5.67
N GLN A 19 0.41 -11.98 6.95
CA GLN A 19 -0.69 -12.56 7.73
C GLN A 19 -1.78 -11.55 8.07
N ASP A 20 -1.43 -10.37 8.61
CA ASP A 20 -2.42 -9.36 9.00
C ASP A 20 -3.01 -8.67 7.76
N TRP A 21 -2.23 -8.54 6.69
CA TRP A 21 -2.53 -7.81 5.45
C TRP A 21 -2.63 -6.30 5.67
N MET A 22 -2.60 -5.56 4.60
CA MET A 22 -2.70 -4.10 4.62
C MET A 22 -3.55 -3.60 3.46
N LEU A 23 -4.17 -2.43 3.63
CA LEU A 23 -4.78 -1.68 2.55
C LEU A 23 -3.78 -0.69 2.00
N ILE A 24 -3.45 -0.81 0.72
CA ILE A 24 -2.77 0.25 -0.03
C ILE A 24 -3.85 1.25 -0.42
N THR A 25 -3.74 2.47 0.08
CA THR A 25 -4.76 3.52 -0.09
C THR A 25 -4.15 4.74 -0.75
N ALA A 26 -4.82 5.28 -1.76
CA ALA A 26 -4.41 6.50 -2.45
C ALA A 26 -5.61 7.32 -2.89
N GLU A 27 -5.36 8.58 -3.26
CA GLU A 27 -6.37 9.51 -3.77
C GLU A 27 -6.00 10.00 -5.16
N LYS A 28 -7.01 10.14 -6.01
CA LYS A 28 -6.94 10.78 -7.32
C LYS A 28 -8.24 11.51 -7.56
N ASP A 29 -8.19 12.76 -8.04
CA ASP A 29 -9.36 13.60 -8.36
C ASP A 29 -10.38 13.64 -7.20
N ALA A 30 -9.90 13.85 -5.97
CA ALA A 30 -10.66 13.83 -4.73
C ALA A 30 -11.40 12.51 -4.42
N ARG A 31 -11.11 11.44 -5.15
CA ARG A 31 -11.64 10.11 -4.92
C ARG A 31 -10.59 9.26 -4.22
N THR A 32 -10.92 8.69 -3.08
CA THR A 32 -10.09 7.69 -2.39
C THR A 32 -10.40 6.30 -2.92
N ASN A 33 -9.36 5.49 -3.15
CA ASN A 33 -9.50 4.08 -3.45
C ASN A 33 -8.43 3.26 -2.71
N MET A 34 -8.71 1.96 -2.52
CA MET A 34 -7.82 1.06 -1.80
C MET A 34 -7.82 -0.34 -2.42
N MET A 35 -6.81 -1.10 -2.07
CA MET A 35 -6.74 -2.54 -2.33
C MET A 35 -6.02 -3.26 -1.20
N THR A 36 -6.44 -4.49 -0.92
CA THR A 36 -5.73 -5.35 0.01
C THR A 36 -4.47 -5.90 -0.62
N ALA A 37 -3.38 -5.88 0.13
CA ALA A 37 -2.10 -6.46 -0.22
C ALA A 37 -1.56 -7.32 0.92
N SER A 38 -0.93 -8.43 0.56
CA SER A 38 -0.22 -9.36 1.44
C SER A 38 1.24 -9.55 1.01
N TRP A 39 1.71 -8.75 0.06
CA TRP A 39 3.08 -8.73 -0.44
C TRP A 39 3.64 -7.33 -0.30
N GLY A 40 4.90 -7.25 0.14
CA GLY A 40 5.56 -5.98 0.38
C GLY A 40 6.83 -6.16 1.20
N GLY A 41 7.39 -5.07 1.64
CA GLY A 41 8.55 -5.03 2.51
C GLY A 41 8.67 -3.72 3.27
N LEU A 42 9.33 -3.76 4.42
CA LEU A 42 9.74 -2.60 5.19
C LEU A 42 11.24 -2.67 5.40
N GLY A 43 11.94 -1.57 5.24
CA GLY A 43 13.39 -1.57 5.39
C GLY A 43 14.01 -0.21 5.18
N VAL A 44 15.30 -0.20 4.87
CA VAL A 44 16.07 1.02 4.62
C VAL A 44 16.62 0.98 3.20
N LEU A 45 16.40 2.04 2.46
CA LEU A 45 16.96 2.24 1.12
C LEU A 45 17.30 3.73 0.92
N TRP A 46 18.46 4.01 0.33
CA TRP A 46 18.98 5.39 0.15
C TRP A 46 19.05 6.21 1.46
N GLY A 47 19.33 5.50 2.59
CA GLY A 47 19.37 6.16 3.91
C GLY A 47 18.01 6.60 4.44
N LYS A 48 16.90 6.08 3.87
CA LYS A 48 15.52 6.40 4.24
C LYS A 48 14.78 5.15 4.71
N ASN A 49 13.86 5.33 5.66
CA ASN A 49 12.91 4.29 6.02
C ASN A 49 11.88 4.15 4.91
N VAL A 50 11.78 2.99 4.30
CA VAL A 50 10.93 2.76 3.13
C VAL A 50 9.99 1.58 3.31
N ALA A 51 8.84 1.67 2.64
CA ALA A 51 7.96 0.56 2.35
C ALA A 51 8.02 0.24 0.85
N THR A 52 8.05 -1.06 0.52
CA THR A 52 7.87 -1.52 -0.86
C THR A 52 6.50 -2.18 -1.01
N VAL A 53 5.80 -1.85 -2.09
CA VAL A 53 4.51 -2.47 -2.43
C VAL A 53 4.52 -2.97 -3.86
N TYR A 54 3.76 -4.03 -4.13
CA TYR A 54 3.67 -4.69 -5.42
C TYR A 54 2.23 -4.63 -5.92
N ILE A 55 1.99 -3.94 -7.04
CA ILE A 55 0.64 -3.71 -7.55
C ILE A 55 0.56 -4.21 -8.99
N ARG A 56 -0.36 -5.13 -9.28
CA ARG A 56 -0.59 -5.66 -10.62
C ARG A 56 -1.17 -4.60 -11.56
N ARG A 57 -0.88 -4.71 -12.87
CA ARG A 57 -1.44 -3.83 -13.92
C ARG A 57 -2.98 -3.78 -13.87
N SER A 58 -3.62 -4.92 -13.60
CA SER A 58 -5.09 -5.04 -13.55
C SER A 58 -5.73 -4.30 -12.38
N ARG A 59 -5.00 -3.98 -11.31
CA ARG A 59 -5.58 -3.34 -10.11
C ARG A 59 -5.96 -1.89 -10.37
N PHE A 60 -7.22 -1.55 -10.10
CA PHE A 60 -7.72 -0.17 -10.28
C PHE A 60 -6.95 0.86 -9.45
N THR A 61 -6.53 0.49 -8.24
CA THR A 61 -5.71 1.33 -7.34
C THR A 61 -4.37 1.72 -7.98
N LYS A 62 -3.87 0.94 -8.96
CA LYS A 62 -2.62 1.25 -9.66
C LYS A 62 -2.64 2.64 -10.29
N GLY A 63 -3.72 3.02 -10.98
CA GLY A 63 -3.83 4.35 -11.58
C GLY A 63 -3.84 5.49 -10.55
N PHE A 64 -4.27 5.23 -9.32
CA PHE A 64 -4.20 6.20 -8.23
C PHE A 64 -2.76 6.40 -7.73
N ILE A 65 -2.01 5.30 -7.63
CA ILE A 65 -0.60 5.34 -7.21
C ILE A 65 0.29 5.90 -8.32
N ASP A 66 0.02 5.57 -9.59
CA ASP A 66 0.81 6.07 -10.72
C ASP A 66 0.75 7.60 -10.81
N ASP A 67 -0.44 8.16 -10.71
CA ASP A 67 -0.68 9.60 -10.85
C ASP A 67 -0.38 10.38 -9.56
N GLY A 68 -0.48 9.73 -8.38
CA GLY A 68 -0.24 10.37 -7.08
C GLY A 68 1.23 10.32 -6.66
N GLU A 69 1.64 11.27 -5.82
CA GLU A 69 2.96 11.32 -5.20
C GLU A 69 3.00 10.59 -3.85
N THR A 70 1.83 10.35 -3.24
CA THR A 70 1.71 9.78 -1.90
C THR A 70 0.68 8.66 -1.85
N PHE A 71 0.86 7.76 -0.88
CA PHE A 71 -0.09 6.72 -0.55
C PHE A 71 0.03 6.35 0.93
N SER A 72 -0.93 5.63 1.46
CA SER A 72 -0.82 5.06 2.81
C SER A 72 -0.95 3.55 2.80
N LEU A 73 -0.34 2.91 3.80
CA LEU A 73 -0.51 1.50 4.13
C LEU A 73 -1.27 1.43 5.45
N CYS A 74 -2.50 0.95 5.39
CA CYS A 74 -3.39 0.86 6.54
C CYS A 74 -3.50 -0.58 7.01
N VAL A 75 -3.08 -0.87 8.24
CA VAL A 75 -3.22 -2.18 8.86
C VAL A 75 -4.38 -2.12 9.85
N LEU A 76 -5.39 -2.94 9.59
CA LEU A 76 -6.57 -3.04 10.45
C LEU A 76 -6.42 -4.20 11.45
N GLY A 77 -7.29 -4.22 12.44
CA GLY A 77 -7.41 -5.35 13.36
C GLY A 77 -8.02 -6.59 12.69
N GLU A 78 -7.91 -7.75 13.37
CA GLU A 78 -8.39 -9.04 12.86
C GLU A 78 -9.92 -9.04 12.65
N GLU A 79 -10.66 -8.24 13.41
CA GLU A 79 -12.10 -8.03 13.27
C GLU A 79 -12.52 -7.55 11.87
N TYR A 80 -11.61 -6.91 11.12
CA TYR A 80 -11.84 -6.42 9.75
C TYR A 80 -11.43 -7.43 8.66
N ARG A 81 -11.14 -8.68 9.02
CA ARG A 81 -10.64 -9.69 8.06
C ARG A 81 -11.57 -9.92 6.87
N LYS A 82 -12.88 -9.87 7.10
CA LYS A 82 -13.89 -10.02 6.04
C LYS A 82 -13.85 -8.84 5.07
N GLN A 83 -13.73 -7.62 5.59
CA GLN A 83 -13.59 -6.40 4.79
C GLN A 83 -12.29 -6.43 3.96
N LEU A 84 -11.16 -6.83 4.57
CA LEU A 84 -9.89 -6.99 3.85
C LEU A 84 -10.00 -8.00 2.71
N ALA A 85 -10.63 -9.15 2.93
CA ALA A 85 -10.84 -10.16 1.90
C ALA A 85 -11.71 -9.62 0.75
N TYR A 86 -12.84 -8.96 1.07
CA TYR A 86 -13.71 -8.30 0.10
C TYR A 86 -12.94 -7.24 -0.71
N LEU A 87 -12.24 -6.32 -0.05
CA LEU A 87 -11.48 -5.24 -0.69
C LEU A 87 -10.32 -5.73 -1.55
N GLY A 88 -9.84 -6.95 -1.30
CA GLY A 88 -8.86 -7.65 -2.12
C GLY A 88 -9.43 -8.15 -3.47
N GLN A 89 -10.72 -8.46 -3.53
CA GLN A 89 -11.41 -9.01 -4.71
C GLN A 89 -12.17 -7.94 -5.49
N ALA A 90 -12.87 -7.04 -4.79
CA ALA A 90 -13.68 -5.97 -5.38
C ALA A 90 -12.85 -4.99 -6.20
N SER A 91 -13.43 -4.45 -7.27
CA SER A 91 -12.80 -3.44 -8.12
C SER A 91 -13.48 -2.09 -8.01
N GLY A 92 -12.71 -1.06 -7.72
CA GLY A 92 -13.19 0.33 -7.73
C GLY A 92 -13.63 0.86 -9.11
N ARG A 93 -13.47 0.06 -10.18
CA ARG A 93 -14.09 0.34 -11.49
C ARG A 93 -15.59 0.11 -11.48
N ASN A 94 -16.04 -0.84 -10.68
CA ASN A 94 -17.42 -1.32 -10.71
C ASN A 94 -18.27 -0.77 -9.57
N GLU A 95 -17.61 -0.30 -8.48
CA GLU A 95 -18.29 0.13 -7.28
C GLU A 95 -17.47 1.13 -6.47
N ASP A 96 -18.15 1.87 -5.58
CA ASP A 96 -17.48 2.67 -4.55
C ASP A 96 -17.08 1.76 -3.38
N LYS A 97 -15.83 1.36 -3.37
CA LYS A 97 -15.27 0.46 -2.36
C LYS A 97 -15.23 1.10 -0.96
N VAL A 98 -15.09 2.43 -0.86
CA VAL A 98 -15.13 3.13 0.43
C VAL A 98 -16.52 2.97 1.04
N ALA A 99 -17.56 3.35 0.29
CA ALA A 99 -18.94 3.22 0.75
C ALA A 99 -19.32 1.76 1.08
N ALA A 100 -18.92 0.82 0.21
CA ALA A 100 -19.25 -0.60 0.38
C ALA A 100 -18.51 -1.27 1.55
N SER A 101 -17.32 -0.78 1.94
CA SER A 101 -16.55 -1.35 3.04
C SER A 101 -17.06 -0.94 4.42
N GLY A 102 -17.78 0.18 4.52
CA GLY A 102 -18.16 0.79 5.80
C GLY A 102 -16.99 1.39 6.59
N LEU A 103 -15.79 1.47 5.98
CA LEU A 103 -14.63 2.11 6.59
C LEU A 103 -14.69 3.63 6.44
N THR A 104 -14.14 4.35 7.42
CA THR A 104 -14.13 5.82 7.48
C THR A 104 -12.81 6.37 6.98
N VAL A 105 -12.85 7.18 5.92
CA VAL A 105 -11.66 7.87 5.41
C VAL A 105 -11.35 9.07 6.31
N GLU A 106 -10.10 9.16 6.75
CA GLU A 106 -9.47 10.31 7.38
C GLU A 106 -8.25 10.75 6.55
N LYS A 107 -7.68 11.91 6.86
CA LYS A 107 -6.52 12.46 6.18
C LYS A 107 -5.37 12.67 7.15
N ALA A 108 -4.18 12.26 6.76
CA ALA A 108 -2.94 12.56 7.45
C ALA A 108 -2.23 13.70 6.71
N GLU A 109 -1.92 14.76 7.44
CA GLU A 109 -1.19 15.90 6.89
C GLU A 109 0.33 15.65 6.94
N VAL A 110 1.00 15.87 5.82
CA VAL A 110 2.45 15.80 5.67
C VAL A 110 2.94 17.13 5.14
N LEU A 111 3.89 17.74 5.84
CA LEU A 111 4.53 18.97 5.39
C LEU A 111 5.66 18.65 4.42
N GLU A 112 5.60 19.19 3.22
CA GLU A 112 6.62 19.03 2.19
C GLU A 112 6.89 20.35 1.47
N ASN A 113 8.15 20.79 1.46
CA ASN A 113 8.59 22.03 0.77
C ASN A 113 7.70 23.26 1.07
N GLY A 114 7.22 23.37 2.32
CA GLY A 114 6.35 24.46 2.75
C GLY A 114 4.88 24.31 2.36
N SER A 115 4.51 23.21 1.70
CA SER A 115 3.13 22.86 1.36
C SER A 115 2.64 21.68 2.21
N THR A 116 1.36 21.67 2.54
CA THR A 116 0.72 20.54 3.23
C THR A 116 0.10 19.61 2.21
N ILE A 117 0.49 18.33 2.24
CA ILE A 117 -0.08 17.25 1.46
C ILE A 117 -1.01 16.43 2.36
N SER A 118 -2.22 16.19 1.91
CA SER A 118 -3.23 15.44 2.62
C SER A 118 -3.32 14.02 2.05
N VAL A 119 -3.00 13.01 2.86
CA VAL A 119 -2.92 11.60 2.43
C VAL A 119 -4.05 10.81 3.09
N PRO A 120 -4.90 10.11 2.31
CA PRO A 120 -6.02 9.36 2.86
C PRO A 120 -5.56 8.11 3.63
N TYR A 121 -6.25 7.81 4.73
CA TYR A 121 -6.12 6.56 5.48
C TYR A 121 -7.48 6.18 6.09
N PHE A 122 -7.57 5.01 6.71
CA PHE A 122 -8.80 4.55 7.37
C PHE A 122 -8.69 4.65 8.89
N LYS A 123 -9.67 5.34 9.49
CA LYS A 123 -9.79 5.56 10.94
C LYS A 123 -9.71 4.26 11.76
N GLU A 124 -10.22 3.18 11.21
CA GLU A 124 -10.27 1.85 11.82
C GLU A 124 -8.88 1.21 11.93
N SER A 125 -7.88 1.73 11.22
CA SER A 125 -6.51 1.20 11.24
C SER A 125 -5.91 1.23 12.64
N ARG A 126 -5.19 0.16 13.01
CA ARG A 126 -4.33 0.11 14.21
C ARG A 126 -2.94 0.70 13.96
N LEU A 127 -2.51 0.68 12.68
CA LEU A 127 -1.25 1.22 12.21
C LEU A 127 -1.45 1.81 10.81
N VAL A 128 -0.89 2.99 10.59
CA VAL A 128 -0.84 3.65 9.27
C VAL A 128 0.59 4.06 8.97
N LEU A 129 1.10 3.66 7.82
CA LEU A 129 2.36 4.16 7.26
C LEU A 129 2.01 5.10 6.10
N VAL A 130 2.29 6.37 6.27
CA VAL A 130 2.13 7.38 5.20
C VAL A 130 3.42 7.42 4.40
N CYS A 131 3.30 7.21 3.10
CA CYS A 131 4.43 7.03 2.21
C CYS A 131 4.46 8.09 1.10
N LYS A 132 5.66 8.61 0.80
CA LYS A 132 5.97 9.39 -0.38
C LYS A 132 6.60 8.47 -1.43
N LYS A 133 6.02 8.41 -2.62
CA LYS A 133 6.52 7.59 -3.73
C LYS A 133 7.87 8.10 -4.21
N LEU A 134 8.91 7.28 -4.17
CA LEU A 134 10.25 7.61 -4.62
C LEU A 134 10.65 6.91 -5.91
N TYR A 135 10.08 5.71 -6.17
CA TYR A 135 10.47 4.88 -7.29
C TYR A 135 9.33 3.97 -7.72
N ALA A 136 9.23 3.72 -9.00
CA ALA A 136 8.31 2.77 -9.59
C ALA A 136 8.98 2.03 -10.76
N GLN A 137 8.91 0.70 -10.75
CA GLN A 137 9.40 -0.14 -11.84
C GLN A 137 8.56 -1.39 -12.00
N GLU A 138 8.15 -1.68 -13.22
CA GLU A 138 7.48 -2.92 -13.54
C GLU A 138 8.49 -4.08 -13.53
N MET A 139 8.08 -5.21 -12.93
CA MET A 139 8.85 -6.45 -12.95
C MET A 139 8.91 -7.00 -14.38
N LYS A 140 10.05 -7.60 -14.75
CA LYS A 140 10.29 -8.17 -16.07
C LYS A 140 10.76 -9.61 -15.97
N ALA A 141 10.32 -10.45 -16.91
CA ALA A 141 10.66 -11.87 -16.95
C ALA A 141 12.18 -12.12 -17.01
N ASP A 142 12.90 -11.30 -17.76
CA ASP A 142 14.35 -11.41 -17.96
C ASP A 142 15.18 -11.00 -16.72
N CYS A 143 14.56 -10.38 -15.74
CA CYS A 143 15.21 -10.03 -14.47
C CYS A 143 15.19 -11.18 -13.45
N PHE A 144 14.48 -12.30 -13.72
CA PHE A 144 14.48 -13.44 -12.83
C PHE A 144 15.75 -14.27 -12.97
N THR A 145 16.41 -14.54 -11.85
CA THR A 145 17.62 -15.35 -11.79
C THR A 145 17.29 -16.83 -12.04
N LYS A 146 18.33 -17.65 -12.21
CA LYS A 146 18.19 -19.10 -12.36
C LYS A 146 17.34 -19.74 -11.24
N ALA A 147 17.45 -19.25 -10.01
CA ALA A 147 16.69 -19.76 -8.87
C ALA A 147 15.20 -19.41 -8.98
N GLY A 148 14.87 -18.26 -9.56
CA GLY A 148 13.49 -17.77 -9.73
C GLY A 148 12.86 -18.11 -11.09
N LYS A 149 13.49 -18.89 -11.95
CA LYS A 149 13.10 -19.11 -13.36
C LYS A 149 11.65 -19.58 -13.58
N ASN A 150 11.06 -20.25 -12.60
CA ASN A 150 9.69 -20.77 -12.71
C ASN A 150 8.63 -19.78 -12.22
N ILE A 151 9.00 -18.69 -11.53
CA ILE A 151 8.08 -17.72 -10.98
C ILE A 151 7.25 -17.04 -12.07
N PRO A 152 7.82 -16.59 -13.21
CA PRO A 152 7.05 -15.97 -14.27
C PRO A 152 5.89 -16.83 -14.77
N SER A 153 6.14 -18.11 -15.06
CA SER A 153 5.10 -19.03 -15.55
C SER A 153 4.03 -19.34 -14.49
N GLN A 154 4.39 -19.33 -13.22
CA GLN A 154 3.47 -19.62 -12.12
C GLN A 154 2.61 -18.41 -11.71
N MET A 155 3.21 -17.22 -11.72
CA MET A 155 2.60 -16.04 -11.14
C MET A 155 2.13 -14.99 -12.16
N TYR A 156 2.60 -15.05 -13.41
CA TYR A 156 2.37 -14.08 -14.47
C TYR A 156 2.00 -14.71 -15.81
N ALA A 157 1.38 -15.89 -15.78
CA ALA A 157 0.94 -16.60 -17.00
C ALA A 157 -0.07 -15.79 -17.83
N ASP A 158 -0.79 -14.87 -17.19
CA ASP A 158 -1.76 -13.94 -17.76
C ASP A 158 -1.18 -12.57 -18.16
N ASP A 159 0.15 -12.43 -18.09
CA ASP A 159 0.90 -11.17 -18.35
C ASP A 159 0.51 -9.99 -17.41
N ASP A 160 -0.14 -10.27 -16.28
CA ASP A 160 -0.53 -9.26 -15.30
C ASP A 160 0.61 -8.98 -14.29
N TRP A 161 1.65 -8.32 -14.78
CA TRP A 161 2.88 -8.03 -14.03
C TRP A 161 2.64 -7.04 -12.89
N HIS A 162 3.39 -7.24 -11.80
CA HIS A 162 3.46 -6.26 -10.73
C HIS A 162 4.40 -5.10 -11.11
N THR A 163 4.01 -3.91 -10.72
CA THR A 163 4.93 -2.78 -10.55
C THR A 163 5.37 -2.73 -9.09
N ILE A 164 6.68 -2.62 -8.86
CA ILE A 164 7.26 -2.33 -7.56
C ILE A 164 7.19 -0.83 -7.35
N TYR A 165 6.66 -0.40 -6.22
CA TYR A 165 6.75 0.99 -5.77
C TYR A 165 7.54 1.03 -4.48
N VAL A 166 8.50 1.96 -4.39
CA VAL A 166 9.24 2.26 -3.16
C VAL A 166 8.75 3.59 -2.64
N GLY A 167 8.22 3.61 -1.43
CA GLY A 167 7.76 4.82 -0.74
C GLY A 167 8.58 5.10 0.50
N GLU A 168 9.09 6.32 0.66
CA GLU A 168 9.63 6.79 1.92
C GLU A 168 8.52 6.87 2.96
N ILE A 169 8.70 6.25 4.11
CA ILE A 169 7.77 6.37 5.24
C ILE A 169 8.00 7.73 5.91
N VAL A 170 7.12 8.67 5.65
CA VAL A 170 7.23 10.06 6.14
C VAL A 170 6.43 10.31 7.41
N LYS A 171 5.50 9.41 7.75
CA LYS A 171 4.71 9.48 8.98
C LYS A 171 4.23 8.08 9.38
N VAL A 172 4.25 7.78 10.68
CA VAL A 172 3.70 6.55 11.25
C VAL A 172 2.67 6.92 12.31
N LEU A 173 1.45 6.39 12.16
CA LEU A 173 0.36 6.59 13.11
C LEU A 173 -0.04 5.25 13.74
N VAL A 174 -0.13 5.19 15.06
CA VAL A 174 -0.54 4.01 15.82
C VAL A 174 -1.72 4.33 16.75
N LYS A 175 -2.58 3.33 17.01
CA LYS A 175 -3.60 3.41 18.07
C LYS A 175 -2.97 3.25 19.43
#